data_a5634c80ed129e1037f95385aebde09f
#
_entry.id   a5634c80ed129e1037f95385aebde09f
#
_cell.length_a   1.000
_cell.length_b   1.000
_cell.length_c   1.000
_cell.angle_alpha   90.00
_cell.angle_beta   90.00
_cell.angle_gamma   90.00
#
_symmetry.space_group_name_H-M   'P 1'
#
loop_
_entity.id
_entity.type
_entity.pdbx_description
1 polymer ?
#
loop_
_entity_poly.entity_id
_entity_poly.type
_entity_poly.pdbx_seq_one_letter_code
_entity_poly.pdbx_strand_id
1 'polypeptide(L)'
;MDVSVDRKTFLAAVGAGAIGAMSDEDKAEELEHYLIHKLDDSVIPELDGEEAALIEWDQQAPRPPRGTGNLFMPREEPFPPMPAKPTLEDFFRLRFAPATHVLQSAQHALETDQPEATVMACLLHDVVLNLIKVDHGWWGAQLVEPYVDEKISWGIRYHAALRFYPDESVGYEYPDLYNRIFGEDYVPDAYIREQYEFARQHRWYMEARMITVNDTYGFQEGVQPDVEQFIEIIGRNFKQPKEGLGYDNSPVAHMWRTIANPNRPL
;
A
#
# COMPACT_ATOMS: atom_id res chain seq x y z
N MET A 1 -14.45 -25.78 -8.49
CA MET A 1 -15.85 -25.66 -8.97
C MET A 1 -16.03 -24.25 -9.53
N ASP A 2 -16.48 -24.17 -10.76
CA ASP A 2 -16.71 -22.88 -11.42
C ASP A 2 -18.03 -22.31 -10.91
N VAL A 3 -17.99 -21.34 -10.00
CA VAL A 3 -19.20 -20.67 -9.48
C VAL A 3 -19.55 -19.55 -10.45
N SER A 4 -20.08 -19.90 -11.60
CA SER A 4 -20.68 -18.92 -12.50
C SER A 4 -22.13 -18.66 -12.07
N VAL A 5 -22.37 -17.51 -11.43
CA VAL A 5 -23.72 -17.02 -11.20
C VAL A 5 -24.23 -16.43 -12.50
N ASP A 6 -25.12 -17.15 -13.18
CA ASP A 6 -25.77 -16.61 -14.37
C ASP A 6 -26.83 -15.55 -13.99
N ARG A 7 -26.98 -14.56 -14.83
CA ARG A 7 -27.96 -13.46 -14.69
C ARG A 7 -29.38 -13.94 -14.46
N LYS A 8 -29.74 -15.11 -14.97
CA LYS A 8 -31.08 -15.67 -14.91
C LYS A 8 -31.42 -16.22 -13.53
N THR A 9 -30.44 -16.83 -12.86
CA THR A 9 -30.56 -17.34 -11.48
C THR A 9 -30.64 -16.19 -10.47
N PHE A 10 -29.85 -15.12 -10.66
CA PHE A 10 -29.95 -13.91 -9.84
C PHE A 10 -31.31 -13.22 -9.99
N LEU A 11 -31.80 -13.00 -11.21
CA LEU A 11 -33.09 -12.38 -11.47
C LEU A 11 -34.28 -13.21 -10.93
N ALA A 12 -34.13 -14.52 -10.86
CA ALA A 12 -35.15 -15.40 -10.27
C ALA A 12 -35.19 -15.34 -8.74
N ALA A 13 -34.04 -15.11 -8.07
CA ALA A 13 -33.94 -15.02 -6.62
C ALA A 13 -34.50 -13.69 -6.08
N VAL A 14 -34.25 -12.57 -6.76
CA VAL A 14 -34.63 -11.21 -6.30
C VAL A 14 -36.02 -10.78 -6.83
N GLY A 15 -36.54 -11.45 -7.83
CA GLY A 15 -37.85 -11.13 -8.45
C GLY A 15 -37.76 -10.03 -9.50
N ALA A 16 -37.96 -10.39 -10.77
CA ALA A 16 -37.77 -9.51 -11.93
C ALA A 16 -38.57 -8.20 -11.91
N GLY A 17 -39.64 -8.11 -11.11
CA GLY A 17 -40.48 -6.90 -11.00
C GLY A 17 -39.94 -5.85 -10.02
N ALA A 18 -39.15 -6.24 -9.01
CA ALA A 18 -38.57 -5.32 -8.04
C ALA A 18 -37.34 -4.61 -8.61
N ILE A 19 -36.51 -5.30 -9.39
CA ILE A 19 -35.25 -4.78 -9.95
C ILE A 19 -35.47 -3.59 -10.91
N GLY A 20 -36.60 -3.51 -11.57
CA GLY A 20 -36.92 -2.41 -12.50
C GLY A 20 -37.10 -1.04 -11.81
N ALA A 21 -37.37 -1.04 -10.51
CA ALA A 21 -37.62 0.17 -9.73
C ALA A 21 -36.41 0.57 -8.83
N MET A 22 -35.36 -0.25 -8.75
CA MET A 22 -34.19 -0.03 -7.93
C MET A 22 -33.16 0.86 -8.62
N SER A 23 -32.47 1.69 -7.84
CA SER A 23 -31.28 2.40 -8.32
C SER A 23 -30.18 1.41 -8.69
N ASP A 24 -29.16 1.87 -9.41
CA ASP A 24 -28.02 1.02 -9.79
C ASP A 24 -27.16 0.67 -8.56
N GLU A 25 -27.16 1.54 -7.53
CA GLU A 25 -26.55 1.29 -6.21
C GLU A 25 -27.28 0.16 -5.47
N ASP A 26 -28.61 0.26 -5.34
CA ASP A 26 -29.41 -0.77 -4.68
C ASP A 26 -29.28 -2.15 -5.36
N LYS A 27 -29.16 -2.16 -6.70
CA LYS A 27 -28.92 -3.41 -7.46
C LYS A 27 -27.55 -4.02 -7.19
N ALA A 28 -26.52 -3.17 -7.03
CA ALA A 28 -25.18 -3.62 -6.69
C ALA A 28 -25.13 -4.20 -5.28
N GLU A 29 -25.76 -3.53 -4.31
CA GLU A 29 -25.83 -3.98 -2.92
C GLU A 29 -26.60 -5.31 -2.79
N GLU A 30 -27.74 -5.46 -3.50
CA GLU A 30 -28.51 -6.70 -3.51
C GLU A 30 -27.76 -7.85 -4.20
N LEU A 31 -26.99 -7.57 -5.25
CA LEU A 31 -26.12 -8.55 -5.90
C LEU A 31 -24.98 -9.01 -4.96
N GLU A 32 -24.37 -8.07 -4.26
CA GLU A 32 -23.31 -8.37 -3.29
C GLU A 32 -23.85 -9.24 -2.15
N HIS A 33 -25.00 -8.90 -1.60
CA HIS A 33 -25.67 -9.68 -0.57
C HIS A 33 -26.01 -11.10 -1.05
N TYR A 34 -26.52 -11.23 -2.28
CA TYR A 34 -26.79 -12.53 -2.89
C TYR A 34 -25.51 -13.36 -3.09
N LEU A 35 -24.42 -12.73 -3.52
CA LEU A 35 -23.14 -13.40 -3.73
C LEU A 35 -22.52 -13.86 -2.41
N ILE A 36 -22.62 -13.05 -1.34
CA ILE A 36 -22.16 -13.43 0.02
C ILE A 36 -22.90 -14.68 0.48
N HIS A 37 -24.22 -14.70 0.41
CA HIS A 37 -25.01 -15.89 0.80
C HIS A 37 -24.67 -17.12 -0.04
N LYS A 38 -24.44 -16.94 -1.33
CA LYS A 38 -24.03 -18.05 -2.22
C LYS A 38 -22.65 -18.56 -1.91
N LEU A 39 -21.73 -17.69 -1.51
CA LEU A 39 -20.39 -18.07 -1.08
C LEU A 39 -20.46 -18.83 0.26
N ASP A 40 -21.23 -18.34 1.21
CA ASP A 40 -21.46 -19.00 2.50
C ASP A 40 -22.02 -20.42 2.30
N ASP A 41 -23.02 -20.60 1.42
CA ASP A 41 -23.62 -21.90 1.11
C ASP A 41 -22.67 -22.85 0.33
N SER A 42 -21.66 -22.31 -0.36
CA SER A 42 -20.78 -23.10 -1.26
C SER A 42 -19.38 -23.35 -0.70
N VAL A 43 -18.92 -22.51 0.24
CA VAL A 43 -17.56 -22.52 0.78
C VAL A 43 -17.47 -23.13 2.18
N ILE A 44 -18.59 -23.34 2.86
CA ILE A 44 -18.63 -24.14 4.08
C ILE A 44 -19.01 -25.58 3.68
N PRO A 45 -18.04 -26.42 3.28
CA PRO A 45 -18.29 -27.85 3.25
C PRO A 45 -18.68 -28.28 4.68
N GLU A 46 -19.41 -29.37 4.81
CA GLU A 46 -19.60 -30.00 6.12
C GLU A 46 -18.21 -30.18 6.74
N LEU A 47 -17.85 -29.27 7.65
CA LEU A 47 -16.59 -29.28 8.37
C LEU A 47 -16.66 -30.48 9.32
N ASP A 48 -15.65 -31.33 9.29
CA ASP A 48 -15.58 -32.43 10.24
C ASP A 48 -15.18 -31.91 11.65
N GLY A 49 -15.33 -32.77 12.68
CA GLY A 49 -15.45 -32.35 14.09
C GLY A 49 -14.40 -31.40 14.66
N GLU A 50 -13.14 -31.38 14.15
CA GLU A 50 -12.09 -30.47 14.67
C GLU A 50 -12.25 -29.04 14.10
N GLU A 51 -12.60 -28.91 12.83
CA GLU A 51 -12.79 -27.61 12.17
C GLU A 51 -14.10 -26.96 12.64
N ALA A 52 -15.18 -27.74 12.83
CA ALA A 52 -16.43 -27.28 13.42
C ALA A 52 -16.23 -26.79 14.87
N ALA A 53 -15.38 -27.45 15.66
CA ALA A 53 -15.04 -27.03 17.03
C ALA A 53 -14.26 -25.72 17.06
N LEU A 54 -13.40 -25.44 16.07
CA LEU A 54 -12.69 -24.16 15.94
C LEU A 54 -13.63 -23.00 15.61
N ILE A 55 -14.63 -23.23 14.74
CA ILE A 55 -15.65 -22.22 14.40
C ILE A 55 -16.58 -21.98 15.60
N GLU A 56 -17.01 -23.02 16.31
CA GLU A 56 -17.80 -22.86 17.53
C GLU A 56 -17.02 -22.12 18.62
N TRP A 57 -15.70 -22.37 18.73
CA TRP A 57 -14.85 -21.64 19.67
C TRP A 57 -14.72 -20.16 19.29
N ASP A 58 -14.54 -19.84 18.02
CA ASP A 58 -14.47 -18.45 17.53
C ASP A 58 -15.81 -17.71 17.74
N GLN A 59 -16.93 -18.38 17.54
CA GLN A 59 -18.25 -17.82 17.80
C GLN A 59 -18.55 -17.60 19.30
N GLN A 60 -17.93 -18.38 20.20
CA GLN A 60 -18.10 -18.26 21.65
C GLN A 60 -17.07 -17.33 22.29
N ALA A 61 -15.98 -16.99 21.57
CA ALA A 61 -15.00 -16.04 22.06
C ALA A 61 -15.64 -14.68 22.36
N PRO A 62 -15.29 -14.02 23.47
CA PRO A 62 -15.79 -12.68 23.78
C PRO A 62 -15.42 -11.74 22.63
N ARG A 63 -16.43 -11.28 21.88
CA ARG A 63 -16.18 -10.32 20.80
C ARG A 63 -15.86 -8.96 21.40
N PRO A 64 -14.78 -8.31 20.96
CA PRO A 64 -14.49 -6.97 21.42
C PRO A 64 -15.61 -6.01 21.01
N PRO A 65 -15.80 -4.89 21.73
CA PRO A 65 -16.79 -3.89 21.39
C PRO A 65 -16.66 -3.47 19.93
N ARG A 66 -17.79 -3.22 19.27
CA ARG A 66 -17.82 -2.84 17.85
C ARG A 66 -16.89 -1.66 17.57
N GLY A 67 -16.00 -1.79 16.60
CA GLY A 67 -15.03 -0.76 16.23
C GLY A 67 -13.70 -0.81 17.01
N THR A 68 -13.50 -1.77 17.90
CA THR A 68 -12.24 -1.92 18.66
C THR A 68 -11.60 -3.31 18.49
N GLY A 69 -12.21 -4.21 17.72
CA GLY A 69 -11.80 -5.60 17.63
C GLY A 69 -10.75 -5.85 16.55
N ASN A 70 -9.89 -6.81 16.84
CA ASN A 70 -9.03 -7.45 15.85
C ASN A 70 -9.73 -8.73 15.38
N LEU A 71 -10.30 -8.70 14.17
CA LEU A 71 -11.11 -9.81 13.66
C LEU A 71 -10.25 -10.98 13.14
N PHE A 72 -9.04 -10.70 12.64
CA PHE A 72 -8.23 -11.67 11.91
C PHE A 72 -6.87 -11.95 12.52
N MET A 73 -6.37 -11.11 13.43
CA MET A 73 -5.04 -11.20 14.03
C MET A 73 -5.11 -11.02 15.56
N PRO A 74 -5.77 -11.94 16.29
CA PRO A 74 -6.11 -11.71 17.70
C PRO A 74 -4.93 -11.73 18.68
N ARG A 75 -3.71 -12.01 18.24
CA ARG A 75 -2.56 -12.27 19.12
C ARG A 75 -1.29 -11.49 18.81
N GLU A 76 -1.33 -10.57 17.84
CA GLU A 76 -0.18 -9.68 17.65
C GLU A 76 -0.17 -8.62 18.74
N GLU A 77 1.03 -8.26 19.20
CA GLU A 77 1.17 -7.12 20.11
C GLU A 77 0.56 -5.90 19.45
N PRO A 78 -0.30 -5.16 20.19
CA PRO A 78 -0.92 -3.99 19.63
C PRO A 78 0.16 -2.96 19.27
N PHE A 79 0.08 -2.38 18.09
CA PHE A 79 0.94 -1.26 17.72
C PHE A 79 0.81 -0.12 18.73
N PRO A 80 1.85 0.67 18.95
CA PRO A 80 1.75 1.89 19.75
C PRO A 80 0.58 2.75 19.27
N PRO A 81 -0.19 3.38 20.18
CA PRO A 81 -1.34 4.19 19.79
C PRO A 81 -0.90 5.39 18.96
N MET A 82 -1.68 5.71 17.93
CA MET A 82 -1.48 6.91 17.13
C MET A 82 -2.06 8.13 17.84
N PRO A 83 -1.46 9.34 17.66
CA PRO A 83 -2.07 10.59 18.10
C PRO A 83 -3.46 10.81 17.46
N ALA A 84 -4.29 11.63 18.09
CA ALA A 84 -5.64 11.96 17.59
C ALA A 84 -5.61 12.67 16.22
N LYS A 85 -4.53 13.35 15.91
CA LYS A 85 -4.28 14.03 14.61
C LYS A 85 -2.90 13.62 14.10
N PRO A 86 -2.77 12.41 13.54
CA PRO A 86 -1.47 11.87 13.19
C PRO A 86 -0.84 12.67 12.03
N THR A 87 0.44 12.94 12.17
CA THR A 87 1.30 13.56 11.17
C THR A 87 2.05 12.51 10.36
N LEU A 88 2.65 12.92 9.25
CA LEU A 88 3.53 12.01 8.48
C LEU A 88 4.71 11.50 9.34
N GLU A 89 5.27 12.35 10.20
CA GLU A 89 6.32 11.96 11.15
C GLU A 89 5.86 10.84 12.09
N ASP A 90 4.64 10.93 12.64
CA ASP A 90 4.07 9.87 13.48
C ASP A 90 4.01 8.53 12.75
N PHE A 91 3.68 8.53 11.45
CA PHE A 91 3.69 7.32 10.64
C PHE A 91 5.10 6.77 10.45
N PHE A 92 6.11 7.59 10.22
CA PHE A 92 7.51 7.14 10.16
C PHE A 92 7.95 6.48 11.48
N ARG A 93 7.59 7.06 12.61
CA ARG A 93 7.98 6.56 13.93
C ARG A 93 7.21 5.31 14.38
N LEU A 94 5.95 5.17 13.98
CA LEU A 94 5.03 4.22 14.61
C LEU A 94 4.47 3.16 13.67
N ARG A 95 4.58 3.31 12.34
CA ARG A 95 3.89 2.44 11.37
C ARG A 95 4.73 2.00 10.19
N PHE A 96 5.49 2.90 9.59
CA PHE A 96 6.23 2.58 8.39
C PHE A 96 7.43 1.67 8.69
N ALA A 97 7.55 0.62 7.90
CA ALA A 97 8.71 -0.23 7.91
C ALA A 97 8.99 -0.68 6.45
N PRO A 98 10.26 -0.71 6.05
CA PRO A 98 11.46 -0.40 6.84
C PRO A 98 11.80 1.10 6.81
N ALA A 99 11.45 1.84 7.85
CA ALA A 99 11.75 3.27 7.94
C ALA A 99 13.25 3.55 7.74
N THR A 100 14.14 2.72 8.32
CA THR A 100 15.60 2.86 8.18
C THR A 100 16.03 2.91 6.72
N HIS A 101 15.50 2.05 5.85
CA HIS A 101 15.85 2.00 4.44
C HIS A 101 15.50 3.31 3.71
N VAL A 102 14.27 3.78 3.82
CA VAL A 102 13.85 5.02 3.14
C VAL A 102 14.54 6.25 3.73
N LEU A 103 14.85 6.25 5.02
CA LEU A 103 15.59 7.34 5.67
C LEU A 103 17.05 7.37 5.19
N GLN A 104 17.71 6.23 4.99
CA GLN A 104 19.06 6.17 4.42
C GLN A 104 19.09 6.64 2.95
N SER A 105 18.12 6.20 2.13
CA SER A 105 17.98 6.66 0.74
C SER A 105 17.81 8.18 0.68
N ALA A 106 16.94 8.73 1.53
CA ALA A 106 16.71 10.16 1.63
C ALA A 106 17.93 10.94 2.16
N GLN A 107 18.66 10.35 3.12
CA GLN A 107 19.90 10.94 3.64
C GLN A 107 20.95 11.05 2.53
N HIS A 108 21.15 10.02 1.73
CA HIS A 108 22.07 10.08 0.60
C HIS A 108 21.67 11.18 -0.40
N ALA A 109 20.37 11.31 -0.72
CA ALA A 109 19.90 12.39 -1.58
C ALA A 109 20.19 13.78 -0.99
N LEU A 110 20.01 13.94 0.33
CA LEU A 110 20.28 15.19 1.05
C LEU A 110 21.78 15.51 1.07
N GLU A 111 22.64 14.55 1.40
CA GLU A 111 24.09 14.71 1.49
C GLU A 111 24.75 14.96 0.12
N THR A 112 24.08 14.59 -0.95
CA THR A 112 24.52 14.84 -2.34
C THR A 112 23.86 16.04 -3.00
N ASP A 113 23.28 16.94 -2.20
CA ASP A 113 22.65 18.19 -2.65
C ASP A 113 21.59 18.02 -3.74
N GLN A 114 20.84 16.90 -3.69
CA GLN A 114 19.75 16.65 -4.63
C GLN A 114 18.50 17.52 -4.27
N PRO A 115 17.59 17.77 -5.23
CA PRO A 115 16.40 18.56 -4.97
C PRO A 115 15.55 18.01 -3.82
N GLU A 116 14.93 18.86 -3.01
CA GLU A 116 14.03 18.44 -1.92
C GLU A 116 12.91 17.49 -2.39
N ALA A 117 12.44 17.66 -3.63
CA ALA A 117 11.47 16.75 -4.23
C ALA A 117 12.01 15.32 -4.33
N THR A 118 13.31 15.15 -4.66
CA THR A 118 13.97 13.83 -4.68
C THR A 118 14.12 13.27 -3.28
N VAL A 119 14.55 14.09 -2.31
CA VAL A 119 14.62 13.69 -0.89
C VAL A 119 13.25 13.21 -0.41
N MET A 120 12.20 13.97 -0.70
CA MET A 120 10.82 13.61 -0.32
C MET A 120 10.35 12.33 -1.00
N ALA A 121 10.68 12.14 -2.29
CA ALA A 121 10.37 10.91 -3.02
C ALA A 121 11.10 9.70 -2.40
N CYS A 122 12.37 9.84 -2.02
CA CYS A 122 13.14 8.80 -1.35
C CYS A 122 12.55 8.45 0.03
N LEU A 123 12.05 9.42 0.80
CA LEU A 123 11.37 9.17 2.08
C LEU A 123 10.11 8.30 1.91
N LEU A 124 9.42 8.40 0.78
CA LEU A 124 8.08 7.84 0.61
C LEU A 124 8.03 6.62 -0.33
N HIS A 125 9.08 6.30 -1.08
CA HIS A 125 9.01 5.33 -2.18
C HIS A 125 8.57 3.92 -1.73
N ASP A 126 9.03 3.47 -0.59
CA ASP A 126 8.85 2.10 -0.08
C ASP A 126 7.96 2.00 1.18
N VAL A 127 7.28 3.08 1.57
CA VAL A 127 6.48 3.11 2.82
C VAL A 127 5.39 2.03 2.90
N VAL A 128 4.93 1.49 1.79
CA VAL A 128 3.94 0.41 1.72
C VAL A 128 4.54 -0.96 1.42
N LEU A 129 5.86 -1.09 1.25
CA LEU A 129 6.52 -2.33 0.82
C LEU A 129 6.20 -3.54 1.73
N ASN A 130 6.05 -3.33 3.03
CA ASN A 130 5.71 -4.41 3.96
C ASN A 130 4.26 -4.88 3.83
N LEU A 131 3.37 -4.01 3.38
CA LEU A 131 1.95 -4.33 3.17
C LEU A 131 1.73 -4.94 1.79
N ILE A 132 2.37 -4.36 0.76
CA ILE A 132 2.16 -4.71 -0.64
C ILE A 132 3.53 -4.76 -1.32
N LYS A 133 4.07 -5.95 -1.55
CA LYS A 133 5.40 -6.13 -2.15
C LYS A 133 5.38 -5.92 -3.65
N VAL A 134 4.37 -6.47 -4.32
CA VAL A 134 4.19 -6.31 -5.77
C VAL A 134 3.57 -4.94 -6.03
N ASP A 135 4.16 -4.20 -6.97
CA ASP A 135 3.72 -2.85 -7.33
C ASP A 135 3.65 -1.85 -6.17
N HIS A 136 4.49 -2.02 -5.13
CA HIS A 136 4.55 -1.10 -3.99
C HIS A 136 4.72 0.37 -4.41
N GLY A 137 5.46 0.64 -5.47
CA GLY A 137 5.60 1.99 -6.02
C GLY A 137 4.28 2.58 -6.50
N TRP A 138 3.45 1.79 -7.18
CA TRP A 138 2.13 2.24 -7.62
C TRP A 138 1.21 2.52 -6.42
N TRP A 139 1.16 1.60 -5.46
CA TRP A 139 0.33 1.76 -4.26
C TRP A 139 0.83 2.88 -3.34
N GLY A 140 2.14 3.01 -3.16
CA GLY A 140 2.76 4.11 -2.42
C GLY A 140 2.42 5.47 -3.03
N ALA A 141 2.50 5.57 -4.37
CA ALA A 141 2.10 6.78 -5.07
C ALA A 141 0.64 7.16 -4.82
N GLN A 142 -0.30 6.19 -4.86
CA GLN A 142 -1.72 6.46 -4.54
C GLN A 142 -1.90 7.00 -3.12
N LEU A 143 -1.15 6.45 -2.15
CA LEU A 143 -1.24 6.86 -0.75
C LEU A 143 -0.83 8.32 -0.53
N VAL A 144 0.15 8.82 -1.30
CA VAL A 144 0.74 10.15 -1.07
C VAL A 144 0.31 11.22 -2.07
N GLU A 145 -0.26 10.84 -3.22
CA GLU A 145 -0.61 11.74 -4.32
C GLU A 145 -1.36 13.02 -3.91
N PRO A 146 -2.36 13.00 -2.98
CA PRO A 146 -3.05 14.22 -2.57
C PRO A 146 -2.19 15.22 -1.79
N TYR A 147 -1.05 14.77 -1.25
CA TYR A 147 -0.26 15.53 -0.27
C TYR A 147 1.08 16.02 -0.81
N VAL A 148 1.53 15.55 -1.97
CA VAL A 148 2.80 15.91 -2.58
C VAL A 148 2.63 16.54 -3.96
N ASP A 149 3.71 17.09 -4.52
CA ASP A 149 3.73 17.51 -5.93
C ASP A 149 3.58 16.29 -6.86
N GLU A 150 2.88 16.48 -7.99
CA GLU A 150 2.58 15.41 -8.95
C GLU A 150 3.84 14.65 -9.43
N LYS A 151 4.95 15.35 -9.60
CA LYS A 151 6.21 14.71 -10.02
C LYS A 151 6.81 13.80 -8.95
N ILE A 152 6.57 14.09 -7.65
CA ILE A 152 7.01 13.24 -6.55
C ILE A 152 6.23 11.92 -6.57
N SER A 153 4.90 11.99 -6.62
CA SER A 153 4.05 10.79 -6.70
C SER A 153 4.31 10.01 -7.99
N TRP A 154 4.55 10.69 -9.10
CA TRP A 154 4.93 10.05 -10.36
C TRP A 154 6.27 9.30 -10.24
N GLY A 155 7.28 9.91 -9.64
CA GLY A 155 8.58 9.29 -9.38
C GLY A 155 8.43 8.01 -8.56
N ILE A 156 7.68 8.08 -7.47
CA ILE A 156 7.37 6.93 -6.61
C ILE A 156 6.66 5.82 -7.40
N ARG A 157 5.70 6.18 -8.26
CA ARG A 157 4.93 5.20 -9.06
C ARG A 157 5.81 4.33 -9.94
N TYR A 158 6.82 4.90 -10.59
CA TYR A 158 7.60 4.22 -11.60
C TYR A 158 8.98 3.73 -11.15
N HIS A 159 9.48 4.13 -9.96
CA HIS A 159 10.81 3.73 -9.50
C HIS A 159 11.01 2.22 -9.50
N ALA A 160 10.01 1.45 -9.04
CA ALA A 160 10.12 0.00 -8.93
C ALA A 160 10.36 -0.71 -10.27
N ALA A 161 9.86 -0.17 -11.39
CA ALA A 161 10.13 -0.72 -12.71
C ALA A 161 11.55 -0.38 -13.19
N LEU A 162 12.06 0.82 -12.86
CA LEU A 162 13.37 1.27 -13.31
C LEU A 162 14.54 0.51 -12.67
N ARG A 163 14.34 -0.04 -11.48
CA ARG A 163 15.40 -0.76 -10.74
C ARG A 163 15.99 -1.95 -11.50
N PHE A 164 15.24 -2.53 -12.44
CA PHE A 164 15.71 -3.67 -13.25
C PHE A 164 16.53 -3.29 -14.47
N TYR A 165 16.66 -2.01 -14.78
CA TYR A 165 17.28 -1.52 -16.01
C TYR A 165 18.43 -0.55 -15.68
N PRO A 166 19.68 -0.89 -16.07
CA PRO A 166 20.82 -0.01 -15.89
C PRO A 166 20.65 1.33 -16.62
N ASP A 167 21.33 2.37 -16.12
CA ASP A 167 21.37 3.68 -16.74
C ASP A 167 22.76 4.32 -16.54
N GLU A 168 23.61 4.21 -17.55
CA GLU A 168 24.98 4.72 -17.52
C GLU A 168 25.04 6.25 -17.35
N SER A 169 23.99 6.98 -17.75
CA SER A 169 23.98 8.45 -17.68
C SER A 169 24.01 8.98 -16.24
N VAL A 170 23.60 8.16 -15.28
CA VAL A 170 23.63 8.45 -13.83
C VAL A 170 24.45 7.45 -13.03
N GLY A 171 25.21 6.58 -13.71
CA GLY A 171 26.03 5.56 -13.08
C GLY A 171 25.23 4.48 -12.36
N TYR A 172 23.97 4.24 -12.75
CA TYR A 172 23.17 3.18 -12.15
C TYR A 172 23.45 1.85 -12.83
N GLU A 173 24.05 0.95 -12.08
CA GLU A 173 24.26 -0.44 -12.47
C GLU A 173 23.17 -1.33 -11.83
N TYR A 174 22.87 -2.48 -12.47
CA TYR A 174 21.96 -3.46 -11.87
C TYR A 174 22.58 -4.00 -10.58
N PRO A 175 21.92 -3.82 -9.40
CA PRO A 175 22.54 -4.17 -8.13
C PRO A 175 22.73 -5.69 -7.96
N ASP A 176 23.90 -6.13 -7.47
CA ASP A 176 24.18 -7.53 -7.12
C ASP A 176 23.16 -8.12 -6.14
N LEU A 177 22.59 -7.27 -5.28
CA LEU A 177 21.52 -7.67 -4.37
C LEU A 177 20.32 -8.26 -5.12
N TYR A 178 19.99 -7.72 -6.28
CA TYR A 178 18.86 -8.22 -7.08
C TYR A 178 19.15 -9.56 -7.73
N ASN A 179 20.42 -9.84 -8.10
CA ASN A 179 20.83 -11.17 -8.53
C ASN A 179 20.60 -12.23 -7.44
N ARG A 180 20.86 -11.85 -6.17
CA ARG A 180 20.60 -12.76 -5.02
C ARG A 180 19.12 -12.95 -4.73
N ILE A 181 18.28 -11.94 -4.96
CA ILE A 181 16.84 -11.98 -4.68
C ILE A 181 16.06 -12.67 -5.80
N PHE A 182 16.35 -12.33 -7.05
CA PHE A 182 15.59 -12.76 -8.23
C PHE A 182 16.27 -13.86 -9.04
N GLY A 183 17.59 -14.02 -8.89
CA GLY A 183 18.43 -14.88 -9.73
C GLY A 183 19.08 -14.13 -10.89
N GLU A 184 20.23 -14.62 -11.34
CA GLU A 184 21.02 -13.99 -12.45
C GLU A 184 20.27 -13.99 -13.78
N ASP A 185 19.41 -14.97 -14.00
CA ASP A 185 18.64 -15.15 -15.24
C ASP A 185 17.23 -14.53 -15.16
N TYR A 186 16.96 -13.71 -14.14
CA TYR A 186 15.63 -13.11 -13.97
C TYR A 186 15.29 -12.15 -15.10
N VAL A 187 14.15 -12.39 -15.71
CA VAL A 187 13.58 -11.50 -16.74
C VAL A 187 12.32 -10.86 -16.17
N PRO A 188 12.28 -9.52 -16.05
CA PRO A 188 11.10 -8.83 -15.59
C PRO A 188 9.84 -9.14 -16.42
N ASP A 189 8.71 -9.27 -15.76
CA ASP A 189 7.41 -9.49 -16.39
C ASP A 189 7.11 -8.42 -17.46
N ALA A 190 6.27 -8.77 -18.43
CA ALA A 190 5.96 -7.89 -19.55
C ALA A 190 5.46 -6.51 -19.11
N TYR A 191 4.61 -6.45 -18.07
CA TYR A 191 4.08 -5.19 -17.57
C TYR A 191 5.16 -4.29 -16.94
N ILE A 192 6.18 -4.85 -16.26
CA ILE A 192 7.32 -4.10 -15.72
C ILE A 192 8.12 -3.46 -16.85
N ARG A 193 8.34 -4.22 -17.93
CA ARG A 193 9.01 -3.72 -19.12
C ARG A 193 8.21 -2.60 -19.81
N GLU A 194 6.90 -2.74 -19.91
CA GLU A 194 6.02 -1.71 -20.47
C GLU A 194 6.06 -0.43 -19.62
N GLN A 195 6.03 -0.55 -18.30
CA GLN A 195 6.19 0.59 -17.39
C GLN A 195 7.55 1.28 -17.55
N TYR A 196 8.63 0.50 -17.67
CA TYR A 196 9.96 1.05 -17.93
C TYR A 196 10.00 1.80 -19.27
N GLU A 197 9.51 1.19 -20.36
CA GLU A 197 9.51 1.80 -21.69
C GLU A 197 8.65 3.09 -21.74
N PHE A 198 7.58 3.14 -20.98
CA PHE A 198 6.81 4.37 -20.80
C PHE A 198 7.59 5.41 -20.00
N ALA A 199 8.12 5.03 -18.85
CA ALA A 199 8.78 5.95 -17.93
C ALA A 199 10.05 6.57 -18.52
N ARG A 200 10.87 5.78 -19.24
CA ARG A 200 12.13 6.25 -19.84
C ARG A 200 11.95 7.35 -20.91
N GLN A 201 10.78 7.47 -21.47
CA GLN A 201 10.45 8.50 -22.47
C GLN A 201 9.71 9.70 -21.86
N HIS A 202 9.34 9.63 -20.58
CA HIS A 202 8.59 10.67 -19.93
C HIS A 202 9.49 11.80 -19.45
N ARG A 203 8.99 13.05 -19.48
CA ARG A 203 9.72 14.25 -19.03
C ARG A 203 10.19 14.18 -17.57
N TRP A 204 9.56 13.35 -16.74
CA TRP A 204 9.90 13.15 -15.34
C TRP A 204 10.71 11.87 -15.08
N TYR A 205 11.28 11.28 -16.12
CA TYR A 205 12.10 10.07 -15.99
C TYR A 205 13.11 10.15 -14.84
N MET A 206 13.80 11.29 -14.75
CA MET A 206 14.84 11.48 -13.73
C MET A 206 14.27 11.51 -12.30
N GLU A 207 13.01 11.91 -12.10
CA GLU A 207 12.37 11.87 -10.78
C GLU A 207 12.28 10.43 -10.24
N ALA A 208 11.90 9.47 -11.09
CA ALA A 208 11.87 8.06 -10.73
C ALA A 208 13.28 7.42 -10.72
N ARG A 209 14.15 7.80 -11.67
CA ARG A 209 15.52 7.27 -11.77
C ARG A 209 16.34 7.63 -10.54
N MET A 210 16.25 8.85 -10.05
CA MET A 210 17.01 9.28 -8.86
C MET A 210 16.55 8.57 -7.59
N ILE A 211 15.29 8.12 -7.50
CA ILE A 211 14.87 7.23 -6.42
C ILE A 211 15.66 5.92 -6.49
N THR A 212 15.74 5.26 -7.65
CA THR A 212 16.48 3.99 -7.78
C THR A 212 17.97 4.13 -7.52
N VAL A 213 18.58 5.26 -7.86
CA VAL A 213 19.97 5.55 -7.52
C VAL A 213 20.17 5.64 -6.02
N ASN A 214 19.34 6.45 -5.33
CA ASN A 214 19.46 6.64 -3.90
C ASN A 214 19.05 5.38 -3.09
N ASP A 215 18.15 4.57 -3.63
CA ASP A 215 17.69 3.30 -3.05
C ASP A 215 18.87 2.33 -2.83
N THR A 216 19.86 2.31 -3.72
CA THR A 216 21.07 1.47 -3.56
C THR A 216 21.87 1.81 -2.32
N TYR A 217 21.73 3.00 -1.77
CA TYR A 217 22.40 3.45 -0.54
C TYR A 217 21.55 3.22 0.73
N GLY A 218 20.36 2.66 0.57
CA GLY A 218 19.42 2.40 1.66
C GLY A 218 19.73 1.14 2.51
N PHE A 219 20.91 0.50 2.36
CA PHE A 219 21.26 -0.77 2.98
C PHE A 219 22.56 -0.71 3.81
N GLN A 220 22.90 0.44 4.35
CA GLN A 220 24.11 0.62 5.16
C GLN A 220 23.92 0.05 6.56
N GLU A 221 24.75 -0.94 6.93
CA GLU A 221 24.71 -1.54 8.27
C GLU A 221 25.13 -0.54 9.35
N GLY A 222 24.39 -0.54 10.46
CA GLY A 222 24.70 0.30 11.64
C GLY A 222 24.32 1.78 11.49
N VAL A 223 23.85 2.22 10.34
CA VAL A 223 23.37 3.59 10.12
C VAL A 223 21.87 3.64 10.33
N GLN A 224 21.43 4.47 11.27
CA GLN A 224 19.99 4.67 11.59
C GLN A 224 19.67 6.16 11.58
N PRO A 225 19.36 6.75 10.42
CA PRO A 225 18.97 8.15 10.35
C PRO A 225 17.66 8.38 11.13
N ASP A 226 17.55 9.55 11.78
CA ASP A 226 16.29 9.98 12.39
C ASP A 226 15.48 10.79 11.38
N VAL A 227 14.16 10.63 11.40
CA VAL A 227 13.22 11.44 10.60
C VAL A 227 13.31 12.92 10.94
N GLU A 228 13.78 13.27 12.13
CA GLU A 228 13.97 14.65 12.61
C GLU A 228 14.74 15.52 11.61
N GLN A 229 15.78 14.99 10.96
CA GLN A 229 16.58 15.74 9.98
C GLN A 229 15.79 16.17 8.72
N PHE A 230 14.64 15.54 8.46
CA PHE A 230 13.82 15.81 7.29
C PHE A 230 12.56 16.64 7.59
N ILE A 231 12.28 16.98 8.85
CA ILE A 231 11.01 17.64 9.24
C ILE A 231 10.77 18.94 8.48
N GLU A 232 11.80 19.74 8.24
CA GLU A 232 11.66 20.99 7.48
C GLU A 232 11.35 20.72 6.00
N ILE A 233 11.98 19.71 5.39
CA ILE A 233 11.71 19.29 4.00
C ILE A 233 10.30 18.73 3.88
N ILE A 234 9.89 17.89 4.83
CA ILE A 234 8.52 17.38 4.93
C ILE A 234 7.53 18.56 5.02
N GLY A 235 7.81 19.53 5.89
CA GLY A 235 6.95 20.70 6.08
C GLY A 235 6.77 21.55 4.81
N ARG A 236 7.77 21.60 3.92
CA ARG A 236 7.70 22.33 2.65
C ARG A 236 7.08 21.53 1.51
N ASN A 237 7.23 20.19 1.51
CA ASN A 237 6.90 19.35 0.36
C ASN A 237 5.71 18.40 0.60
N PHE A 238 5.20 18.30 1.83
CA PHE A 238 4.06 17.46 2.17
C PHE A 238 2.91 18.29 2.77
N LYS A 239 1.73 18.21 2.15
CA LYS A 239 0.52 18.91 2.62
C LYS A 239 -0.11 18.14 3.78
N GLN A 240 0.17 18.58 5.01
CA GLN A 240 -0.41 17.96 6.20
C GLN A 240 -1.86 18.40 6.39
N PRO A 241 -2.85 17.49 6.40
CA PRO A 241 -4.23 17.83 6.70
C PRO A 241 -4.39 18.33 8.14
N LYS A 242 -5.29 19.29 8.34
CA LYS A 242 -5.53 19.89 9.66
C LYS A 242 -6.10 18.89 10.68
N GLU A 243 -6.86 17.93 10.20
CA GLU A 243 -7.50 16.86 10.96
C GLU A 243 -6.53 15.71 11.26
N GLY A 244 -5.36 15.70 10.64
CA GLY A 244 -4.41 14.60 10.61
C GLY A 244 -4.64 13.66 9.42
N LEU A 245 -3.59 12.93 9.06
CA LEU A 245 -3.63 11.94 7.98
C LEU A 245 -4.68 10.85 8.27
N GLY A 246 -5.55 10.60 7.30
CA GLY A 246 -6.65 9.66 7.44
C GLY A 246 -7.96 10.25 7.97
N TYR A 247 -7.97 11.52 8.38
CA TYR A 247 -9.16 12.18 8.94
C TYR A 247 -9.61 13.39 8.12
N ASP A 248 -9.08 13.53 6.93
CA ASP A 248 -9.47 14.51 5.92
C ASP A 248 -10.41 13.91 4.86
N ASN A 249 -10.83 14.71 3.90
CA ASN A 249 -11.71 14.32 2.80
C ASN A 249 -10.95 13.84 1.54
N SER A 250 -9.69 13.44 1.69
CA SER A 250 -8.93 12.92 0.56
C SER A 250 -9.42 11.52 0.15
N PRO A 251 -9.27 11.14 -1.13
CA PRO A 251 -9.68 9.80 -1.59
C PRO A 251 -8.89 8.67 -0.94
N VAL A 252 -7.76 8.99 -0.30
CA VAL A 252 -6.88 7.99 0.36
C VAL A 252 -6.95 8.03 1.89
N ALA A 253 -7.79 8.87 2.46
CA ALA A 253 -7.95 8.98 3.92
C ALA A 253 -8.25 7.62 4.57
N HIS A 254 -9.00 6.77 3.88
CA HIS A 254 -9.32 5.43 4.34
C HIS A 254 -8.06 4.53 4.43
N MET A 255 -7.16 4.61 3.46
CA MET A 255 -5.90 3.87 3.48
C MET A 255 -5.04 4.29 4.67
N TRP A 256 -4.92 5.58 4.93
CA TRP A 256 -4.21 6.11 6.10
C TRP A 256 -4.83 5.63 7.41
N ARG A 257 -6.17 5.64 7.54
CA ARG A 257 -6.86 5.09 8.72
C ARG A 257 -6.57 3.61 8.94
N THR A 258 -6.52 2.83 7.87
CA THR A 258 -6.19 1.40 7.93
C THR A 258 -4.75 1.18 8.41
N ILE A 259 -3.79 1.98 7.92
CA ILE A 259 -2.40 1.91 8.40
C ILE A 259 -2.30 2.36 9.86
N ALA A 260 -3.03 3.40 10.26
CA ALA A 260 -3.02 3.90 11.63
C ALA A 260 -3.59 2.87 12.63
N ASN A 261 -4.63 2.16 12.23
CA ASN A 261 -5.35 1.18 13.07
C ASN A 261 -5.67 -0.08 12.25
N PRO A 262 -4.68 -0.93 11.95
CA PRO A 262 -4.86 -2.10 11.09
C PRO A 262 -5.86 -3.12 11.67
N ASN A 263 -6.08 -3.07 12.98
CA ASN A 263 -6.98 -3.97 13.70
C ASN A 263 -8.40 -3.40 13.86
N ARG A 264 -8.67 -2.20 13.35
CA ARG A 264 -10.00 -1.61 13.42
C ARG A 264 -10.83 -2.13 12.25
N PRO A 265 -12.01 -2.72 12.48
CA PRO A 265 -12.94 -3.02 11.41
C PRO A 265 -13.39 -1.71 10.74
N LEU A 266 -13.61 -1.77 9.45
CA LEU A 266 -14.05 -0.66 8.61
C LEU A 266 -15.34 -0.01 9.12
#